data_09c7a34b4d68774e0040f641b2a336ca
#
_entry.id   09c7a34b4d68774e0040f641b2a336ca
#
_cell.length_a   1.000
_cell.length_b   1.000
_cell.length_c   1.000
_cell.angle_alpha   90.00
_cell.angle_beta   90.00
_cell.angle_gamma   90.00
#
_symmetry.space_group_name_H-M   'P 1'
#
loop_
_entity.id
_entity.type
_entity.pdbx_description
1 polymer ?
#
loop_
_entity_poly.entity_id
_entity_poly.type
_entity_poly.pdbx_seq_one_letter_code
_entity_poly.pdbx_strand_id
1 'polypeptide(L)'
;EEYLYWRPDIVLVEAKASGIPLTHELRNMGVPVINFTPSKGNDKHVRVNSIAPLFEAGKIWAPKHEHFAQEVIEECAAFPHGDYDDYVDSMTQAIMRLRGGAFVGHPEDYKDEKIERGNVSYYG
;
A
#
# COMPACT_ATOMS: atom_id res chain seq x y z
N GLU A 1 4.24 -4.38 17.19
CA GLU A 1 4.96 -3.09 17.37
C GLU A 1 4.66 -2.13 16.22
N GLU A 2 4.90 -2.51 14.98
CA GLU A 2 4.72 -1.65 13.81
C GLU A 2 3.31 -1.05 13.71
N TYR A 3 2.28 -1.86 13.94
CA TYR A 3 0.90 -1.37 13.91
C TYR A 3 0.67 -0.23 14.92
N LEU A 4 1.20 -0.36 16.12
CA LEU A 4 1.06 0.67 17.15
C LEU A 4 1.86 1.93 16.83
N TYR A 5 2.98 1.76 16.15
CA TYR A 5 3.83 2.87 15.73
C TYR A 5 3.20 3.68 14.60
N TRP A 6 2.80 2.98 13.53
CA TRP A 6 2.28 3.62 12.32
C TRP A 6 0.79 3.96 12.39
N ARG A 7 0.03 3.24 13.22
CA ARG A 7 -1.42 3.40 13.38
C ARG A 7 -2.16 3.47 12.03
N PRO A 8 -1.96 2.50 11.14
CA PRO A 8 -2.63 2.51 9.85
C PRO A 8 -4.14 2.31 10.01
N ASP A 9 -4.91 2.90 9.13
CA ASP A 9 -6.35 2.66 9.07
C ASP A 9 -6.69 1.22 8.69
N ILE A 10 -5.85 0.63 7.82
CA ILE A 10 -6.03 -0.73 7.30
C ILE A 10 -4.66 -1.37 7.12
N VAL A 11 -4.60 -2.66 7.39
CA VAL A 11 -3.45 -3.52 7.06
C VAL A 11 -3.88 -4.48 5.97
N LEU A 12 -3.20 -4.43 4.83
CA LEU A 12 -3.43 -5.38 3.73
C LEU A 12 -2.56 -6.62 3.91
N VAL A 13 -3.18 -7.78 3.83
CA VAL A 13 -2.48 -9.07 3.85
C VAL A 13 -2.86 -9.86 2.62
N GLU A 14 -1.88 -10.35 1.87
CA GLU A 14 -2.14 -11.19 0.70
C GLU A 14 -2.75 -12.52 1.12
N ALA A 15 -3.90 -12.85 0.53
CA ALA A 15 -4.64 -14.07 0.84
C ALA A 15 -4.03 -15.29 0.14
N LYS A 16 -2.84 -15.69 0.58
CA LYS A 16 -2.19 -16.95 0.22
C LYS A 16 -2.07 -17.83 1.46
N ALA A 17 -1.59 -19.05 1.29
CA ALA A 17 -1.56 -20.09 2.32
C ALA A 17 -1.07 -19.61 3.69
N SER A 18 0.01 -18.81 3.74
CA SER A 18 0.54 -18.24 4.98
C SER A 18 -0.18 -16.99 5.46
N GLY A 19 -0.83 -16.26 4.56
CA GLY A 19 -1.54 -15.02 4.89
C GLY A 19 -2.86 -15.25 5.61
N ILE A 20 -3.53 -16.39 5.40
CA ILE A 20 -4.83 -16.68 6.03
C ILE A 20 -4.70 -16.85 7.55
N PRO A 21 -3.80 -17.70 8.08
CA PRO A 21 -3.57 -17.80 9.52
C PRO A 21 -3.13 -16.47 10.14
N LEU A 22 -2.25 -15.73 9.47
CA LEU A 22 -1.78 -14.42 9.91
C LEU A 22 -2.96 -13.43 10.03
N THR A 23 -3.86 -13.44 9.07
CA THR A 23 -5.06 -12.61 9.09
C THR A 23 -5.91 -12.87 10.32
N HIS A 24 -6.16 -14.14 10.65
CA HIS A 24 -6.92 -14.50 11.83
C HIS A 24 -6.24 -14.04 13.13
N GLU A 25 -4.94 -14.27 13.24
CA GLU A 25 -4.18 -13.85 14.40
C GLU A 25 -4.22 -12.33 14.59
N LEU A 26 -3.94 -11.57 13.54
CA LEU A 26 -3.96 -10.11 13.60
C LEU A 26 -5.35 -9.56 13.94
N ARG A 27 -6.41 -10.14 13.39
CA ARG A 27 -7.79 -9.74 13.73
C ARG A 27 -8.12 -10.02 15.18
N ASN A 28 -7.68 -11.14 15.72
CA ASN A 28 -7.84 -11.44 17.13
C ASN A 28 -7.10 -10.45 18.04
N MET A 29 -6.04 -9.85 17.54
CA MET A 29 -5.30 -8.79 18.23
C MET A 29 -5.92 -7.39 18.06
N GLY A 30 -7.03 -7.27 17.34
CA GLY A 30 -7.70 -6.00 17.09
C GLY A 30 -7.15 -5.18 15.93
N VAL A 31 -6.31 -5.77 15.08
CA VAL A 31 -5.75 -5.09 13.91
C VAL A 31 -6.78 -5.13 12.77
N PRO A 32 -7.07 -3.97 12.13
CA PRO A 32 -8.01 -3.91 11.00
C PRO A 32 -7.38 -4.47 9.72
N VAL A 33 -7.53 -5.77 9.51
CA VAL A 33 -6.94 -6.48 8.37
C VAL A 33 -7.96 -6.69 7.27
N ILE A 34 -7.53 -6.38 6.04
CA ILE A 34 -8.24 -6.74 4.81
C ILE A 34 -7.35 -7.63 3.97
N ASN A 35 -7.91 -8.69 3.42
CA ASN A 35 -7.19 -9.56 2.52
C ASN A 35 -7.16 -9.00 1.10
N PHE A 36 -5.97 -9.02 0.50
CA PHE A 36 -5.78 -8.81 -0.91
C PHE A 36 -5.72 -10.17 -1.60
N THR A 37 -6.63 -10.40 -2.55
CA THR A 37 -6.64 -11.63 -3.34
C THR A 37 -6.25 -11.30 -4.78
N PRO A 38 -5.07 -11.75 -5.25
CA PRO A 38 -4.67 -11.58 -6.64
C PRO A 38 -5.65 -12.33 -7.56
N SER A 39 -6.15 -11.65 -8.58
CA SER A 39 -6.98 -12.28 -9.61
C SER A 39 -6.13 -12.93 -10.70
N LYS A 40 -6.71 -13.88 -11.43
CA LYS A 40 -6.07 -14.42 -12.65
C LYS A 40 -5.75 -13.27 -13.62
N GLY A 41 -4.54 -13.26 -14.16
CA GLY A 41 -4.06 -12.21 -15.06
C GLY A 41 -3.61 -10.93 -14.37
N ASN A 42 -3.70 -10.87 -13.05
CA ASN A 42 -3.18 -9.75 -12.27
C ASN A 42 -1.82 -10.12 -11.65
N ASP A 43 -0.86 -10.44 -12.50
CA ASP A 43 0.50 -10.72 -12.08
C ASP A 43 1.25 -9.42 -11.71
N LYS A 44 2.49 -9.59 -11.25
CA LYS A 44 3.33 -8.47 -10.80
C LYS A 44 3.54 -7.41 -11.89
N HIS A 45 3.79 -7.84 -13.13
CA HIS A 45 4.00 -6.93 -14.25
C HIS A 45 2.75 -6.13 -14.57
N VAL A 46 1.59 -6.79 -14.58
CA VAL A 46 0.31 -6.14 -14.81
C VAL A 46 0.04 -5.10 -13.72
N ARG A 47 0.29 -5.44 -12.46
CA ARG A 47 0.12 -4.52 -11.35
C ARG A 47 1.02 -3.29 -11.48
N VAL A 48 2.31 -3.50 -11.73
CA VAL A 48 3.27 -2.40 -11.92
C VAL A 48 2.85 -1.50 -13.07
N ASN A 49 2.51 -2.08 -14.22
CA ASN A 49 2.06 -1.31 -15.38
C ASN A 49 0.79 -0.51 -15.09
N SER A 50 -0.11 -1.03 -14.26
CA SER A 50 -1.36 -0.36 -13.93
C SER A 50 -1.16 0.90 -13.06
N ILE A 51 -0.11 0.93 -12.25
CA ILE A 51 0.18 2.07 -11.36
C ILE A 51 1.27 3.00 -11.90
N ALA A 52 2.04 2.60 -12.89
CA ALA A 52 3.11 3.41 -13.47
C ALA A 52 2.66 4.83 -13.88
N PRO A 53 1.47 5.04 -14.45
CA PRO A 53 1.00 6.39 -14.78
C PRO A 53 0.92 7.35 -13.58
N LEU A 54 0.71 6.83 -12.37
CA LEU A 54 0.66 7.64 -11.15
C LEU A 54 2.06 8.18 -10.78
N PHE A 55 3.09 7.40 -11.03
CA PHE A 55 4.48 7.85 -10.87
C PHE A 55 4.83 8.91 -11.91
N GLU A 56 4.48 8.68 -13.18
CA GLU A 56 4.72 9.63 -14.27
C GLU A 56 4.02 10.96 -14.02
N ALA A 57 2.83 10.93 -13.44
CA ALA A 57 2.07 12.12 -13.07
C ALA A 57 2.57 12.82 -11.80
N GLY A 58 3.61 12.29 -11.15
CA GLY A 58 4.17 12.86 -9.92
C GLY A 58 3.26 12.75 -8.70
N LYS A 59 2.37 11.77 -8.68
CA LYS A 59 1.41 11.56 -7.58
C LYS A 59 1.94 10.69 -6.45
N ILE A 60 3.06 10.04 -6.66
CA ILE A 60 3.70 9.19 -5.66
C ILE A 60 4.96 9.90 -5.14
N TRP A 61 5.03 10.02 -3.84
CA TRP A 61 6.10 10.74 -3.16
C TRP A 61 6.84 9.81 -2.20
N ALA A 62 8.13 10.00 -2.10
CA ALA A 62 8.98 9.29 -1.15
C ALA A 62 9.67 10.27 -0.23
N PRO A 63 9.82 9.98 1.08
CA PRO A 63 10.54 10.83 2.00
C PRO A 63 12.02 10.88 1.64
N LYS A 64 12.54 12.08 1.46
CA LYS A 64 13.88 12.32 0.88
C LYS A 64 15.04 11.77 1.70
N HIS A 65 14.90 11.76 3.02
CA HIS A 65 16.02 11.45 3.92
C HIS A 65 15.84 10.11 4.68
N GLU A 66 14.83 9.33 4.31
CA GLU A 66 14.57 8.07 4.97
C GLU A 66 15.24 6.91 4.23
N HIS A 67 15.99 6.13 4.98
CA HIS A 67 16.73 4.99 4.40
C HIS A 67 15.81 3.96 3.73
N PHE A 68 14.67 3.67 4.34
CA PHE A 68 13.70 2.75 3.77
C PHE A 68 13.16 3.20 2.40
N ALA A 69 13.03 4.50 2.18
CA ALA A 69 12.56 5.02 0.90
C ALA A 69 13.56 4.70 -0.22
N GLN A 70 14.85 4.83 0.08
CA GLN A 70 15.90 4.49 -0.87
C GLN A 70 15.89 2.98 -1.23
N GLU A 71 15.67 2.12 -0.25
CA GLU A 71 15.55 0.68 -0.47
C GLU A 71 14.40 0.33 -1.41
N VAL A 72 13.24 0.96 -1.20
CA VAL A 72 12.07 0.77 -2.08
C VAL A 72 12.36 1.25 -3.49
N ILE A 73 12.97 2.42 -3.63
CA ILE A 73 13.33 2.99 -4.95
C ILE A 73 14.28 2.07 -5.69
N GLU A 74 15.31 1.55 -5.03
CA GLU A 74 16.29 0.65 -5.62
C GLU A 74 15.65 -0.67 -6.08
N GLU A 75 14.78 -1.24 -5.28
CA GLU A 75 14.06 -2.46 -5.65
C GLU A 75 13.13 -2.22 -6.85
N CYS A 76 12.42 -1.11 -6.87
CA CYS A 76 11.57 -0.72 -8.01
C CYS A 76 12.40 -0.50 -9.28
N ALA A 77 13.56 0.14 -9.18
CA ALA A 77 14.44 0.38 -10.30
C ALA A 77 15.02 -0.91 -10.89
N ALA A 78 15.29 -1.91 -10.04
CA ALA A 78 15.80 -3.21 -10.46
C ALA A 78 14.71 -4.13 -11.04
N PHE A 79 13.44 -3.90 -10.70
CA PHE A 79 12.32 -4.72 -11.15
C PHE A 79 12.22 -4.75 -12.69
N PRO A 80 11.99 -5.90 -13.36
CA PRO A 80 11.72 -7.23 -12.78
C PRO A 80 12.96 -8.12 -12.56
N HIS A 81 14.16 -7.59 -12.73
CA HIS A 81 15.42 -8.36 -12.75
C HIS A 81 16.18 -8.37 -11.42
N GLY A 82 15.69 -7.68 -10.41
CA GLY A 82 16.29 -7.68 -9.08
C GLY A 82 16.11 -9.02 -8.34
N ASP A 83 16.94 -9.22 -7.32
CA ASP A 83 16.89 -10.43 -6.48
C ASP A 83 15.64 -10.49 -5.61
N TYR A 84 15.07 -9.33 -5.27
CA TYR A 84 13.92 -9.19 -4.41
C TYR A 84 12.86 -8.30 -5.05
N ASP A 85 11.59 -8.57 -4.75
CA ASP A 85 10.45 -7.81 -5.24
C ASP A 85 9.34 -7.61 -4.19
N ASP A 86 9.64 -7.86 -2.92
CA ASP A 86 8.66 -7.79 -1.83
C ASP A 86 8.12 -6.38 -1.63
N TYR A 87 8.96 -5.35 -1.75
CA TYR A 87 8.52 -3.96 -1.69
C TYR A 87 7.66 -3.58 -2.89
N VAL A 88 8.03 -4.06 -4.08
CA VAL A 88 7.22 -3.85 -5.29
C VAL A 88 5.83 -4.46 -5.10
N ASP A 89 5.77 -5.68 -4.58
CA ASP A 89 4.50 -6.37 -4.33
C ASP A 89 3.63 -5.60 -3.32
N SER A 90 4.15 -5.26 -2.17
CA SER A 90 3.39 -4.55 -1.15
C SER A 90 2.98 -3.15 -1.59
N MET A 91 3.87 -2.42 -2.24
CA MET A 91 3.61 -1.07 -2.74
C MET A 91 2.52 -1.07 -3.82
N THR A 92 2.60 -1.99 -4.78
CA THR A 92 1.60 -2.07 -5.86
C THR A 92 0.21 -2.40 -5.33
N GLN A 93 0.12 -3.30 -4.36
CA GLN A 93 -1.15 -3.64 -3.71
C GLN A 93 -1.74 -2.43 -2.98
N ALA A 94 -0.92 -1.70 -2.22
CA ALA A 94 -1.35 -0.51 -1.50
C ALA A 94 -1.84 0.60 -2.44
N ILE A 95 -1.09 0.90 -3.50
CA ILE A 95 -1.43 1.94 -4.47
C ILE A 95 -2.71 1.56 -5.23
N MET A 96 -2.86 0.32 -5.65
CA MET A 96 -4.08 -0.14 -6.32
C MET A 96 -5.31 0.02 -5.43
N ARG A 97 -5.18 -0.28 -4.14
CA ARG A 97 -6.27 -0.09 -3.19
C ARG A 97 -6.61 1.38 -3.01
N LEU A 98 -5.63 2.25 -2.86
CA LEU A 98 -5.83 3.69 -2.75
C LEU A 98 -6.48 4.27 -4.01
N ARG A 99 -6.00 3.86 -5.17
CA ARG A 99 -6.56 4.28 -6.47
C ARG A 99 -8.01 3.82 -6.64
N GLY A 100 -8.35 2.65 -6.11
CA GLY A 100 -9.71 2.12 -6.14
C GLY A 100 -10.71 2.86 -5.24
N GLY A 101 -10.28 3.92 -4.54
CA GLY A 101 -11.14 4.70 -3.66
C GLY A 101 -11.42 4.04 -2.32
N ALA A 102 -10.62 3.08 -1.92
CA ALA A 102 -10.83 2.32 -0.69
C ALA A 102 -10.76 3.15 0.59
N PHE A 103 -10.10 4.31 0.53
CA PHE A 103 -9.99 5.27 1.62
C PHE A 103 -10.83 6.52 1.40
N VAL A 104 -11.54 6.59 0.29
CA VAL A 104 -12.49 7.67 0.04
C VAL A 104 -13.78 7.27 0.72
N GLY A 105 -13.97 7.74 1.93
CA GLY A 105 -15.26 7.74 2.57
C GLY A 105 -16.21 8.70 1.83
N HIS A 106 -17.42 8.83 2.30
CA HIS A 106 -18.33 9.82 1.79
C HIS A 106 -17.71 11.22 1.98
N PRO A 107 -17.88 12.17 1.05
CA PRO A 107 -17.35 13.53 1.21
C PRO A 107 -17.73 14.19 2.53
N GLU A 108 -18.86 13.81 3.09
CA GLU A 108 -19.33 14.27 4.40
C GLU A 108 -18.44 13.80 5.55
N ASP A 109 -17.83 12.61 5.42
CA ASP A 109 -16.97 12.04 6.45
C ASP A 109 -15.67 12.84 6.63
N TYR A 110 -15.34 13.66 5.66
CA TYR A 110 -14.12 14.48 5.66
C TYR A 110 -14.38 15.96 5.93
N LYS A 111 -15.60 16.37 6.20
CA LYS A 111 -15.90 17.78 6.39
C LYS A 111 -15.12 18.38 7.55
N ASP A 112 -15.03 17.65 8.64
CA ASP A 112 -14.38 18.10 9.86
C ASP A 112 -12.88 17.74 9.93
N GLU A 113 -12.49 16.67 9.20
CA GLU A 113 -11.12 16.17 9.16
C GLU A 113 -10.34 16.65 7.93
N LYS A 114 -10.98 17.44 7.09
CA LYS A 114 -10.44 17.82 5.77
C LYS A 114 -9.05 18.43 5.84
N ILE A 115 -8.80 19.22 6.88
CA ILE A 115 -7.51 19.86 7.09
C ILE A 115 -6.45 18.82 7.49
N GLU A 116 -6.79 17.93 8.39
CA GLU A 116 -5.87 16.88 8.84
C GLU A 116 -5.62 15.85 7.75
N ARG A 117 -6.65 15.45 7.03
CA ARG A 117 -6.51 14.50 5.92
C ARG A 117 -5.90 15.15 4.68
N GLY A 118 -6.13 16.41 4.46
CA GLY A 118 -5.43 17.17 3.45
C GLY A 118 -3.93 17.23 3.72
N ASN A 119 -3.56 17.30 4.97
CA ASN A 119 -2.18 17.23 5.40
C ASN A 119 -1.63 15.80 5.34
N VAL A 120 -2.49 14.79 5.43
CA VAL A 120 -2.12 13.39 5.25
C VAL A 120 -1.94 13.04 3.77
N SER A 121 -2.43 13.87 2.87
CA SER A 121 -2.24 13.69 1.42
C SER A 121 -0.77 13.77 0.97
N TYR A 122 0.11 14.14 1.82
CA TYR A 122 1.53 14.01 1.58
C TYR A 122 2.04 12.57 1.60
N TYR A 123 1.17 11.65 1.79
CA TYR A 123 1.42 10.27 1.41
C TYR A 123 1.38 10.07 -0.10
N GLY A 124 0.78 10.98 -0.80
CA GLY A 124 0.67 10.86 -2.26
C GLY A 124 1.46 11.88 -2.99
#